data_b6978fa2c627111b9b87c1092716713d
#
_entry.id   b6978fa2c627111b9b87c1092716713d
#
_cell.length_a   1.000
_cell.length_b   1.000
_cell.length_c   1.000
_cell.angle_alpha   90.00
_cell.angle_beta   90.00
_cell.angle_gamma   90.00
#
_symmetry.space_group_name_H-M   'P 1'
#
loop_
_entity.id
_entity.type
_entity.pdbx_description
1 polymer ?
#
loop_
_entity_poly.entity_id
_entity_poly.type
_entity_poly.pdbx_seq_one_letter_code
_entity_poly.pdbx_strand_id
1 'polypeptide(L)'
;MRVASRPALPIRMGDPSVRWAAVPAVCGDHWGMPHTSTSRTDTASTSVTAALETILAENIAVVARLRADTEVTARLDDVAARLRGAERIFVLGAGRSGLALRMTAMRLMHLGLTVHVVGETTTPAITAADALLVASGSGSTAGIVRAAETAHEVGATVLALTTAASSALTGLAQVSVIVPAAEKQDHDGALSAQYSGGLFEQSVLLIGDALFHALWRASGATAAELWPRHANLE
;
A
#
# COMPACT_ATOMS: atom_id res chain seq x y z
N MET A 1 15.40 -48.67 16.15
CA MET A 1 16.34 -47.78 15.43
C MET A 1 16.00 -46.33 15.82
N ARG A 2 16.85 -45.75 16.68
CA ARG A 2 16.65 -44.35 17.14
C ARG A 2 17.31 -43.42 16.13
N VAL A 3 16.53 -42.52 15.54
CA VAL A 3 17.04 -41.44 14.68
C VAL A 3 17.52 -40.31 15.57
N ALA A 4 18.82 -40.03 15.52
CA ALA A 4 19.45 -38.97 16.27
C ALA A 4 19.08 -37.61 15.68
N SER A 5 18.51 -36.76 16.50
CA SER A 5 18.24 -35.34 16.19
C SER A 5 19.55 -34.54 16.17
N ARG A 6 19.86 -33.89 15.07
CA ARG A 6 20.95 -32.90 14.94
C ARG A 6 20.59 -31.60 15.69
N PRO A 7 21.53 -31.04 16.46
CA PRO A 7 21.27 -29.72 17.08
C PRO A 7 21.29 -28.63 16.03
N ALA A 8 20.31 -27.72 16.13
CA ALA A 8 20.25 -26.49 15.35
C ALA A 8 21.38 -25.54 15.78
N LEU A 9 22.13 -25.03 14.80
CA LEU A 9 23.12 -23.98 15.01
C LEU A 9 22.39 -22.65 15.31
N PRO A 10 22.85 -21.86 16.30
CA PRO A 10 22.25 -20.56 16.60
C PRO A 10 22.56 -19.55 15.48
N ILE A 11 21.52 -19.03 14.85
CA ILE A 11 21.64 -17.87 13.97
C ILE A 11 21.90 -16.65 14.85
N ARG A 12 23.09 -16.08 14.77
CA ARG A 12 23.42 -14.81 15.43
C ARG A 12 22.64 -13.69 14.74
N MET A 13 21.74 -13.08 15.45
CA MET A 13 21.07 -11.83 15.06
C MET A 13 22.03 -10.66 15.21
N GLY A 14 22.10 -9.83 14.15
CA GLY A 14 22.48 -8.41 14.23
C GLY A 14 23.97 -8.15 14.49
N ASP A 15 24.75 -8.03 13.41
CA ASP A 15 26.02 -7.31 13.47
C ASP A 15 25.72 -5.79 13.49
N PRO A 16 26.03 -5.07 14.60
CA PRO A 16 25.81 -3.62 14.70
C PRO A 16 26.76 -2.79 13.81
N SER A 17 27.66 -3.43 13.07
CA SER A 17 28.62 -2.76 12.17
C SER A 17 28.09 -2.49 10.76
N VAL A 18 26.88 -2.95 10.40
CA VAL A 18 26.26 -2.59 9.11
C VAL A 18 25.75 -1.15 9.18
N ARG A 19 26.64 -0.21 8.96
CA ARG A 19 26.28 1.18 8.70
C ARG A 19 25.70 1.25 7.29
N TRP A 20 24.42 1.54 7.18
CA TRP A 20 23.84 2.02 5.92
C TRP A 20 24.53 3.34 5.58
N ALA A 21 25.28 3.36 4.49
CA ALA A 21 25.89 4.58 3.98
C ALA A 21 24.78 5.59 3.71
N ALA A 22 24.85 6.75 4.34
CA ALA A 22 23.99 7.88 4.03
C ALA A 22 24.15 8.20 2.53
N VAL A 23 23.03 8.28 1.81
CA VAL A 23 23.02 8.75 0.42
C VAL A 23 23.54 10.20 0.47
N PRO A 24 24.64 10.54 -0.23
CA PRO A 24 25.17 11.90 -0.22
C PRO A 24 24.15 12.85 -0.84
N ALA A 25 23.83 13.92 -0.13
CA ALA A 25 23.15 15.09 -0.68
C ALA A 25 24.07 15.69 -1.76
N VAL A 26 23.65 15.61 -3.01
CA VAL A 26 24.33 16.31 -4.12
C VAL A 26 23.90 17.77 -4.05
N CYS A 27 24.70 18.56 -3.34
CA CYS A 27 24.69 20.01 -3.42
C CYS A 27 26.05 20.41 -4.01
N GLY A 28 26.06 21.15 -5.11
CA GLY A 28 27.32 21.59 -5.72
C GLY A 28 27.08 22.49 -6.91
N ASP A 29 27.06 23.78 -6.67
CA ASP A 29 27.10 24.86 -7.65
C ASP A 29 28.43 24.89 -8.42
N HIS A 30 28.38 25.55 -9.57
CA HIS A 30 29.44 26.04 -10.46
C HIS A 30 29.80 25.15 -11.61
N TRP A 31 29.30 25.56 -12.77
CA TRP A 31 30.14 25.81 -13.95
C TRP A 31 29.42 26.79 -14.91
N GLY A 32 30.17 27.82 -15.31
CA GLY A 32 29.73 28.96 -16.11
C GLY A 32 29.37 28.60 -17.54
N MET A 33 28.52 29.43 -18.12
CA MET A 33 27.96 29.39 -19.46
C MET A 33 29.01 29.52 -20.59
N PRO A 34 28.69 28.95 -21.78
CA PRO A 34 28.29 29.79 -22.89
C PRO A 34 26.95 29.36 -23.53
N HIS A 35 26.10 30.35 -23.79
CA HIS A 35 24.85 30.20 -24.52
C HIS A 35 25.10 29.80 -25.96
N THR A 36 24.72 28.57 -26.32
CA THR A 36 24.36 28.21 -27.68
C THR A 36 23.00 27.60 -27.66
N SER A 37 22.06 28.26 -28.32
CA SER A 37 20.69 27.77 -28.54
C SER A 37 20.74 26.56 -29.46
N THR A 38 20.75 25.37 -28.88
CA THR A 38 20.38 24.15 -29.55
C THR A 38 19.05 23.68 -28.98
N SER A 39 18.08 23.61 -29.87
CA SER A 39 16.79 22.96 -29.57
C SER A 39 17.06 21.56 -29.04
N ARG A 40 17.05 21.41 -27.72
CA ARG A 40 17.00 20.10 -27.09
C ARG A 40 15.60 19.55 -27.34
N THR A 41 15.46 18.70 -28.33
CA THR A 41 14.45 17.65 -28.28
C THR A 41 14.81 16.80 -27.08
N ASP A 42 14.09 16.97 -25.98
CA ASP A 42 14.15 16.05 -24.83
C ASP A 42 13.70 14.68 -25.35
N THR A 43 14.64 13.87 -25.81
CA THR A 43 14.45 12.44 -25.91
C THR A 43 14.39 11.93 -24.50
N ALA A 44 13.17 11.89 -23.94
CA ALA A 44 12.91 11.24 -22.67
C ALA A 44 13.60 9.87 -22.71
N SER A 45 14.46 9.60 -21.75
CA SER A 45 15.20 8.34 -21.70
C SER A 45 14.21 7.17 -21.73
N THR A 46 14.29 6.33 -22.77
CA THR A 46 13.48 5.10 -22.90
C THR A 46 14.08 3.93 -22.14
N SER A 47 15.12 4.17 -21.31
CA SER A 47 15.76 3.16 -20.49
C SER A 47 14.82 2.69 -19.36
N VAL A 48 14.69 1.39 -19.20
CA VAL A 48 13.95 0.78 -18.06
C VAL A 48 14.53 1.24 -16.72
N THR A 49 15.85 1.41 -16.63
CA THR A 49 16.51 1.90 -15.41
C THR A 49 16.09 3.33 -15.07
N ALA A 50 16.06 4.23 -16.05
CA ALA A 50 15.59 5.60 -15.83
C ALA A 50 14.09 5.66 -15.47
N ALA A 51 13.29 4.80 -16.08
CA ALA A 51 11.88 4.66 -15.70
C ALA A 51 11.72 4.17 -14.26
N LEU A 52 12.55 3.20 -13.83
CA LEU A 52 12.56 2.71 -12.45
C LEU A 52 12.97 3.81 -11.45
N GLU A 53 13.98 4.61 -11.78
CA GLU A 53 14.39 5.76 -10.96
C GLU A 53 13.26 6.77 -10.81
N THR A 54 12.54 7.09 -11.89
CA THR A 54 11.37 7.98 -11.86
C THR A 54 10.27 7.41 -10.96
N ILE A 55 9.92 6.14 -11.13
CA ILE A 55 8.90 5.46 -10.32
C ILE A 55 9.26 5.50 -8.83
N LEU A 56 10.51 5.18 -8.50
CA LEU A 56 10.97 5.20 -7.10
C LEU A 56 10.96 6.61 -6.52
N ALA A 57 11.41 7.61 -7.27
CA ALA A 57 11.41 9.01 -6.82
C ALA A 57 9.99 9.50 -6.50
N GLU A 58 9.01 9.19 -7.35
CA GLU A 58 7.60 9.56 -7.12
C GLU A 58 7.01 8.84 -5.89
N ASN A 59 7.28 7.55 -5.72
CA ASN A 59 6.84 6.82 -4.53
C ASN A 59 7.45 7.37 -3.24
N ILE A 60 8.75 7.73 -3.25
CA ILE A 60 9.41 8.40 -2.11
C ILE A 60 8.73 9.73 -1.81
N ALA A 61 8.38 10.52 -2.84
CA ALA A 61 7.70 11.81 -2.66
C ALA A 61 6.29 11.63 -2.05
N VAL A 62 5.52 10.61 -2.47
CA VAL A 62 4.23 10.28 -1.85
C VAL A 62 4.42 9.93 -0.37
N VAL A 63 5.34 9.04 -0.04
CA VAL A 63 5.63 8.65 1.36
C VAL A 63 6.05 9.86 2.20
N ALA A 64 6.87 10.76 1.65
CA ALA A 64 7.27 11.98 2.33
C ALA A 64 6.07 12.89 2.64
N ARG A 65 5.13 13.05 1.71
CA ARG A 65 3.90 13.83 1.90
C ARG A 65 2.98 13.18 2.93
N LEU A 66 2.73 11.86 2.84
CA LEU A 66 1.94 11.12 3.83
C LEU A 66 2.51 11.29 5.24
N ARG A 67 3.82 11.22 5.39
CA ARG A 67 4.52 11.37 6.68
C ARG A 67 4.47 12.80 7.23
N ALA A 68 4.47 13.79 6.36
CA ALA A 68 4.43 15.22 6.76
C ALA A 68 3.04 15.64 7.25
N ASP A 69 2.00 14.93 6.87
CA ASP A 69 0.61 15.18 7.28
C ASP A 69 0.25 14.34 8.50
N THR A 70 0.16 15.00 9.66
CA THR A 70 -0.14 14.34 10.94
C THR A 70 -1.55 13.75 10.98
N GLU A 71 -2.52 14.34 10.27
CA GLU A 71 -3.88 13.82 10.17
C GLU A 71 -3.91 12.53 9.35
N VAL A 72 -3.24 12.51 8.22
CA VAL A 72 -3.12 11.29 7.39
C VAL A 72 -2.40 10.18 8.15
N THR A 73 -1.35 10.51 8.90
CA THR A 73 -0.64 9.53 9.74
C THR A 73 -1.57 8.94 10.80
N ALA A 74 -2.34 9.76 11.50
CA ALA A 74 -3.32 9.30 12.50
C ALA A 74 -4.41 8.42 11.87
N ARG A 75 -4.85 8.74 10.65
CA ARG A 75 -5.82 7.93 9.89
C ARG A 75 -5.25 6.57 9.49
N LEU A 76 -3.98 6.48 9.10
CA LEU A 76 -3.31 5.21 8.82
C LEU A 76 -3.23 4.32 10.07
N ASP A 77 -2.92 4.91 11.21
CA ASP A 77 -2.90 4.19 12.50
C ASP A 77 -4.32 3.73 12.91
N ASP A 78 -5.36 4.54 12.67
CA ASP A 78 -6.76 4.14 12.90
C ASP A 78 -7.19 3.01 11.96
N VAL A 79 -6.80 3.04 10.67
CA VAL A 79 -7.01 1.91 9.75
C VAL A 79 -6.38 0.64 10.32
N ALA A 80 -5.12 0.68 10.75
CA ALA A 80 -4.45 -0.49 11.33
C ALA A 80 -5.16 -1.01 12.59
N ALA A 81 -5.60 -0.12 13.47
CA ALA A 81 -6.32 -0.47 14.69
C ALA A 81 -7.67 -1.15 14.39
N ARG A 82 -8.44 -0.61 13.42
CA ARG A 82 -9.73 -1.17 13.01
C ARG A 82 -9.57 -2.51 12.30
N LEU A 83 -8.58 -2.68 11.43
CA LEU A 83 -8.29 -3.97 10.80
C LEU A 83 -7.96 -5.04 11.85
N ARG A 84 -7.19 -4.68 12.88
CA ARG A 84 -6.86 -5.62 13.98
C ARG A 84 -8.07 -5.97 14.83
N GLY A 85 -9.01 -5.03 15.02
CA GLY A 85 -10.19 -5.21 15.86
C GLY A 85 -11.38 -5.86 15.17
N ALA A 86 -11.38 -5.95 13.83
CA ALA A 86 -12.46 -6.56 13.07
C ALA A 86 -12.46 -8.10 13.24
N GLU A 87 -13.66 -8.69 13.25
CA GLU A 87 -13.81 -10.14 13.23
C GLU A 87 -13.32 -10.73 11.90
N ARG A 88 -13.70 -10.10 10.80
CA ARG A 88 -13.27 -10.44 9.45
C ARG A 88 -12.96 -9.17 8.67
N ILE A 89 -12.01 -9.27 7.76
CA ILE A 89 -11.61 -8.19 6.87
C ILE A 89 -12.02 -8.56 5.46
N PHE A 90 -12.70 -7.64 4.79
CA PHE A 90 -13.03 -7.75 3.37
C PHE A 90 -12.20 -6.73 2.61
N VAL A 91 -11.60 -7.13 1.48
CA VAL A 91 -10.83 -6.20 0.64
C VAL A 91 -11.47 -6.09 -0.74
N LEU A 92 -11.53 -4.87 -1.27
CA LEU A 92 -12.12 -4.59 -2.59
C LEU A 92 -11.40 -3.46 -3.30
N GLY A 93 -11.03 -3.69 -4.53
CA GLY A 93 -10.53 -2.70 -5.48
C GLY A 93 -10.78 -3.16 -6.90
N ALA A 94 -10.78 -2.21 -7.85
CA ALA A 94 -10.89 -2.52 -9.28
C ALA A 94 -9.52 -2.48 -9.95
N GLY A 95 -9.30 -3.33 -10.96
CA GLY A 95 -8.05 -3.35 -11.74
C GLY A 95 -6.81 -3.57 -10.86
N ARG A 96 -5.75 -2.80 -11.11
CA ARG A 96 -4.47 -2.93 -10.41
C ARG A 96 -4.56 -2.60 -8.92
N SER A 97 -5.41 -1.64 -8.50
CA SER A 97 -5.69 -1.38 -7.08
C SER A 97 -6.27 -2.61 -6.38
N GLY A 98 -7.15 -3.36 -7.06
CA GLY A 98 -7.67 -4.62 -6.55
C GLY A 98 -6.59 -5.70 -6.42
N LEU A 99 -5.65 -5.79 -7.37
CA LEU A 99 -4.50 -6.69 -7.28
C LEU A 99 -3.60 -6.33 -6.09
N ALA A 100 -3.33 -5.04 -5.87
CA ALA A 100 -2.56 -4.57 -4.72
C ALA A 100 -3.24 -4.95 -3.39
N LEU A 101 -4.56 -4.77 -3.28
CA LEU A 101 -5.29 -5.19 -2.07
C LEU A 101 -5.35 -6.71 -1.88
N ARG A 102 -5.32 -7.52 -2.96
CA ARG A 102 -5.19 -8.97 -2.84
C ARG A 102 -3.83 -9.38 -2.24
N MET A 103 -2.75 -8.67 -2.59
CA MET A 103 -1.44 -8.86 -1.95
C MET A 103 -1.50 -8.49 -0.46
N THR A 104 -2.17 -7.40 -0.11
CA THR A 104 -2.43 -7.00 1.29
C THR A 104 -3.24 -8.08 2.02
N ALA A 105 -4.30 -8.62 1.40
CA ALA A 105 -5.12 -9.68 1.97
C ALA A 105 -4.29 -10.91 2.34
N MET A 106 -3.40 -11.35 1.45
CA MET A 106 -2.49 -12.46 1.71
C MET A 106 -1.58 -12.17 2.92
N ARG A 107 -1.02 -10.96 3.03
CA ARG A 107 -0.18 -10.57 4.16
C ARG A 107 -0.94 -10.54 5.47
N LEU A 108 -2.16 -10.01 5.49
CA LEU A 108 -3.01 -9.99 6.68
C LEU A 108 -3.42 -11.41 7.11
N MET A 109 -3.67 -12.31 6.16
CA MET A 109 -3.91 -13.74 6.42
C MET A 109 -2.68 -14.40 7.08
N HIS A 110 -1.46 -14.07 6.67
CA HIS A 110 -0.25 -14.57 7.32
C HIS A 110 -0.14 -14.14 8.79
N LEU A 111 -0.72 -12.99 9.18
CA LEU A 111 -0.85 -12.59 10.58
C LEU A 111 -1.87 -13.44 11.37
N GLY A 112 -2.68 -14.24 10.68
CA GLY A 112 -3.76 -15.03 11.27
C GLY A 112 -5.10 -14.31 11.32
N LEU A 113 -5.23 -13.17 10.63
CA LEU A 113 -6.50 -12.48 10.47
C LEU A 113 -7.38 -13.21 9.45
N THR A 114 -8.69 -13.20 9.66
CA THR A 114 -9.65 -13.75 8.70
C THR A 114 -9.90 -12.72 7.61
N VAL A 115 -9.45 -13.00 6.38
CA VAL A 115 -9.52 -12.05 5.26
C VAL A 115 -10.24 -12.66 4.08
N HIS A 116 -11.13 -11.90 3.47
CA HIS A 116 -11.87 -12.25 2.26
C HIS A 116 -11.65 -11.23 1.16
N VAL A 117 -11.53 -11.70 -0.06
CA VAL A 117 -11.50 -10.82 -1.25
C VAL A 117 -12.92 -10.77 -1.82
N VAL A 118 -13.52 -9.58 -1.87
CA VAL A 118 -14.87 -9.41 -2.38
C VAL A 118 -14.95 -9.85 -3.84
N GLY A 119 -15.96 -10.68 -4.14
CA GLY A 119 -16.15 -11.26 -5.47
C GLY A 119 -15.55 -12.66 -5.65
N GLU A 120 -14.79 -13.19 -4.69
CA GLU A 120 -14.39 -14.59 -4.69
C GLU A 120 -15.57 -15.50 -4.33
N THR A 121 -15.59 -16.71 -4.87
CA THR A 121 -16.71 -17.65 -4.75
C THR A 121 -17.07 -17.99 -3.30
N THR A 122 -16.09 -17.97 -2.39
CA THR A 122 -16.25 -18.31 -0.98
C THR A 122 -16.40 -17.10 -0.06
N THR A 123 -16.56 -15.89 -0.64
CA THR A 123 -16.74 -14.67 0.17
C THR A 123 -18.09 -14.68 0.85
N PRO A 124 -18.15 -14.69 2.20
CA PRO A 124 -19.43 -14.67 2.93
C PRO A 124 -20.06 -13.27 2.93
N ALA A 125 -21.30 -13.16 3.42
CA ALA A 125 -21.91 -11.86 3.67
C ALA A 125 -21.15 -11.09 4.77
N ILE A 126 -20.99 -9.77 4.57
CA ILE A 126 -20.41 -8.86 5.55
C ILE A 126 -21.41 -8.53 6.66
N THR A 127 -20.94 -8.31 7.89
CA THR A 127 -21.73 -7.98 9.07
C THR A 127 -21.16 -6.77 9.81
N ALA A 128 -21.86 -6.28 10.82
CA ALA A 128 -21.44 -5.12 11.62
C ALA A 128 -20.12 -5.34 12.41
N ALA A 129 -19.70 -6.59 12.63
CA ALA A 129 -18.43 -6.91 13.30
C ALA A 129 -17.20 -6.87 12.36
N ASP A 130 -17.43 -6.64 11.08
CA ASP A 130 -16.41 -6.75 10.03
C ASP A 130 -15.86 -5.38 9.59
N ALA A 131 -14.74 -5.41 8.87
CA ALA A 131 -14.19 -4.24 8.20
C ALA A 131 -14.10 -4.48 6.68
N LEU A 132 -14.46 -3.48 5.89
CA LEU A 132 -14.27 -3.43 4.45
C LEU A 132 -13.14 -2.43 4.11
N LEU A 133 -11.99 -2.91 3.68
CA LEU A 133 -10.90 -2.08 3.15
C LEU A 133 -11.03 -1.96 1.65
N VAL A 134 -11.23 -0.74 1.16
CA VAL A 134 -11.41 -0.46 -0.27
C VAL A 134 -10.34 0.49 -0.82
N ALA A 135 -9.97 0.31 -2.09
CA ALA A 135 -9.10 1.23 -2.82
C ALA A 135 -9.76 1.67 -4.12
N SER A 136 -9.99 2.99 -4.24
CA SER A 136 -10.53 3.62 -5.44
C SER A 136 -9.96 5.02 -5.58
N GLY A 137 -9.10 5.26 -6.59
CA GLY A 137 -8.51 6.57 -6.81
C GLY A 137 -9.57 7.67 -6.90
N SER A 138 -10.55 7.55 -7.78
CA SER A 138 -11.64 8.53 -7.94
C SER A 138 -12.69 8.53 -6.81
N GLY A 139 -12.72 7.47 -5.98
CA GLY A 139 -13.78 7.29 -4.97
C GLY A 139 -15.21 7.16 -5.54
N SER A 140 -15.36 6.98 -6.86
CA SER A 140 -16.66 6.95 -7.56
C SER A 140 -16.89 5.67 -8.38
N THR A 141 -16.00 4.68 -8.32
CA THR A 141 -16.15 3.41 -9.03
C THR A 141 -17.43 2.69 -8.57
N ALA A 142 -18.43 2.57 -9.45
CA ALA A 142 -19.78 2.15 -9.09
C ALA A 142 -19.86 0.83 -8.31
N GLY A 143 -19.07 -0.19 -8.70
CA GLY A 143 -19.04 -1.48 -7.99
C GLY A 143 -18.45 -1.39 -6.57
N ILE A 144 -17.47 -0.50 -6.38
CA ILE A 144 -16.84 -0.26 -5.07
C ILE A 144 -17.79 0.54 -4.19
N VAL A 145 -18.43 1.58 -4.74
CA VAL A 145 -19.41 2.41 -4.00
C VAL A 145 -20.58 1.54 -3.51
N ARG A 146 -21.18 0.71 -4.38
CA ARG A 146 -22.26 -0.20 -3.96
C ARG A 146 -21.86 -1.17 -2.86
N ALA A 147 -20.65 -1.73 -2.91
CA ALA A 147 -20.16 -2.59 -1.84
C ALA A 147 -19.95 -1.82 -0.53
N ALA A 148 -19.47 -0.57 -0.61
CA ALA A 148 -19.33 0.31 0.54
C ALA A 148 -20.69 0.72 1.12
N GLU A 149 -21.71 0.98 0.28
CA GLU A 149 -23.10 1.22 0.71
C GLU A 149 -23.64 0.02 1.49
N THR A 150 -23.52 -1.19 0.92
CA THR A 150 -23.94 -2.42 1.60
C THR A 150 -23.24 -2.62 2.95
N ALA A 151 -21.93 -2.39 3.00
CA ALA A 151 -21.14 -2.50 4.24
C ALA A 151 -21.60 -1.45 5.26
N HIS A 152 -21.82 -0.22 4.84
CA HIS A 152 -22.30 0.87 5.68
C HIS A 152 -23.71 0.59 6.25
N GLU A 153 -24.65 0.11 5.43
CA GLU A 153 -26.02 -0.22 5.80
C GLU A 153 -26.09 -1.32 6.86
N VAL A 154 -25.21 -2.33 6.79
CA VAL A 154 -25.15 -3.39 7.81
C VAL A 154 -24.34 -2.99 9.06
N GLY A 155 -23.76 -1.79 9.09
CA GLY A 155 -22.97 -1.28 10.20
C GLY A 155 -21.52 -1.73 10.23
N ALA A 156 -21.00 -2.33 9.15
CA ALA A 156 -19.59 -2.69 9.03
C ALA A 156 -18.70 -1.44 8.92
N THR A 157 -17.46 -1.56 9.36
CA THR A 157 -16.48 -0.47 9.24
C THR A 157 -15.95 -0.36 7.83
N VAL A 158 -16.20 0.75 7.12
CA VAL A 158 -15.64 1.03 5.81
C VAL A 158 -14.36 1.86 5.94
N LEU A 159 -13.26 1.36 5.37
CA LEU A 159 -11.93 1.98 5.36
C LEU A 159 -11.52 2.23 3.91
N ALA A 160 -11.26 3.48 3.55
CA ALA A 160 -11.01 3.87 2.15
C ALA A 160 -9.60 4.39 1.92
N LEU A 161 -8.95 3.89 0.86
CA LEU A 161 -7.75 4.48 0.26
C LEU A 161 -8.19 5.15 -1.05
N THR A 162 -7.99 6.46 -1.18
CA THR A 162 -8.45 7.23 -2.33
C THR A 162 -7.58 8.45 -2.59
N THR A 163 -7.60 9.03 -3.79
CA THR A 163 -7.00 10.34 -4.07
C THR A 163 -8.02 11.47 -3.90
N ALA A 164 -9.32 11.15 -3.96
CA ALA A 164 -10.41 12.11 -3.90
C ALA A 164 -10.77 12.44 -2.43
N ALA A 165 -10.52 13.68 -2.01
CA ALA A 165 -10.88 14.15 -0.66
C ALA A 165 -12.40 14.21 -0.43
N SER A 166 -13.19 14.38 -1.51
CA SER A 166 -14.65 14.40 -1.48
C SER A 166 -15.19 13.52 -2.61
N SER A 167 -15.89 12.44 -2.25
CA SER A 167 -16.45 11.47 -3.19
C SER A 167 -17.57 10.67 -2.52
N ALA A 168 -18.34 9.90 -3.30
CA ALA A 168 -19.34 8.98 -2.75
C ALA A 168 -18.71 7.99 -1.74
N LEU A 169 -17.51 7.50 -2.04
CA LEU A 169 -16.81 6.56 -1.16
C LEU A 169 -16.38 7.22 0.16
N THR A 170 -15.84 8.44 0.14
CA THR A 170 -15.44 9.14 1.38
C THR A 170 -16.62 9.51 2.25
N GLY A 171 -17.81 9.71 1.67
CA GLY A 171 -19.06 9.93 2.41
C GLY A 171 -19.57 8.69 3.16
N LEU A 172 -19.16 7.49 2.74
CA LEU A 172 -19.56 6.21 3.37
C LEU A 172 -18.51 5.67 4.35
N ALA A 173 -17.26 6.08 4.20
CA ALA A 173 -16.14 5.55 4.96
C ALA A 173 -16.02 6.19 6.35
N GLN A 174 -15.84 5.36 7.38
CA GLN A 174 -15.49 5.83 8.72
C GLN A 174 -14.07 6.40 8.77
N VAL A 175 -13.16 5.86 7.94
CA VAL A 175 -11.79 6.39 7.80
C VAL A 175 -11.45 6.43 6.31
N SER A 176 -11.02 7.61 5.85
CA SER A 176 -10.52 7.79 4.49
C SER A 176 -9.07 8.29 4.53
N VAL A 177 -8.16 7.55 3.94
CA VAL A 177 -6.77 7.94 3.75
C VAL A 177 -6.67 8.58 2.36
N ILE A 178 -6.38 9.87 2.30
CA ILE A 178 -6.20 10.59 1.05
C ILE A 178 -4.75 10.44 0.61
N VAL A 179 -4.55 9.69 -0.46
CA VAL A 179 -3.23 9.42 -1.04
C VAL A 179 -2.89 10.55 -2.00
N PRO A 180 -1.79 11.29 -1.80
CA PRO A 180 -1.39 12.41 -2.66
C PRO A 180 -0.75 11.92 -3.98
N ALA A 181 -1.54 11.20 -4.78
CA ALA A 181 -1.17 10.65 -6.08
C ALA A 181 -2.13 11.14 -7.17
N ALA A 182 -1.68 11.07 -8.44
CA ALA A 182 -2.48 11.45 -9.59
C ALA A 182 -3.73 10.57 -9.73
N GLU A 183 -4.85 11.17 -10.10
CA GLU A 183 -6.05 10.44 -10.52
C GLU A 183 -5.85 9.83 -11.92
N LYS A 184 -6.66 8.80 -12.25
CA LYS A 184 -6.60 8.16 -13.57
C LYS A 184 -6.88 9.11 -14.75
N GLN A 185 -7.56 10.23 -14.49
CA GLN A 185 -7.91 11.25 -15.48
C GLN A 185 -6.94 12.43 -15.51
N ASP A 186 -5.90 12.43 -14.67
CA ASP A 186 -4.82 13.41 -14.74
C ASP A 186 -3.89 13.06 -15.92
N HIS A 187 -4.30 13.51 -17.11
CA HIS A 187 -3.56 13.27 -18.34
C HIS A 187 -2.43 14.29 -18.57
N ASP A 188 -2.41 15.37 -17.79
CA ASP A 188 -1.46 16.48 -17.96
C ASP A 188 -0.11 16.20 -17.27
N GLY A 189 0.02 15.08 -16.57
CA GLY A 189 1.27 14.67 -15.92
C GLY A 189 1.72 15.60 -14.77
N ALA A 190 0.81 16.44 -14.26
CA ALA A 190 1.13 17.45 -13.24
C ALA A 190 1.58 16.83 -11.90
N LEU A 191 1.06 15.64 -11.55
CA LEU A 191 1.34 14.97 -10.29
C LEU A 191 2.19 13.70 -10.44
N SER A 192 2.24 13.12 -11.64
CA SER A 192 3.03 11.91 -11.92
C SER A 192 3.39 11.83 -13.40
N ALA A 193 4.63 11.44 -13.70
CA ALA A 193 5.07 11.09 -15.04
C ALA A 193 4.63 9.67 -15.46
N GLN A 194 4.03 8.90 -14.54
CA GLN A 194 3.56 7.56 -14.82
C GLN A 194 2.18 7.57 -15.49
N TYR A 195 1.91 6.54 -16.28
CA TYR A 195 0.63 6.37 -16.96
C TYR A 195 -0.52 6.10 -15.97
N SER A 196 -1.60 6.86 -16.12
CA SER A 196 -2.97 6.53 -15.68
C SER A 196 -3.12 5.90 -14.28
N GLY A 197 -2.80 6.62 -13.22
CA GLY A 197 -3.03 6.15 -11.84
C GLY A 197 -2.01 5.14 -11.33
N GLY A 198 -0.92 4.87 -12.07
CA GLY A 198 0.13 3.94 -11.66
C GLY A 198 0.70 4.25 -10.28
N LEU A 199 0.93 5.53 -9.98
CA LEU A 199 1.43 5.98 -8.69
C LEU A 199 0.46 5.70 -7.54
N PHE A 200 -0.85 5.88 -7.73
CA PHE A 200 -1.86 5.52 -6.73
C PHE A 200 -1.87 4.02 -6.45
N GLU A 201 -1.83 3.19 -7.50
CA GLU A 201 -1.86 1.73 -7.38
C GLU A 201 -0.62 1.19 -6.66
N GLN A 202 0.56 1.77 -6.89
CA GLN A 202 1.80 1.48 -6.16
C GLN A 202 1.71 1.94 -4.71
N SER A 203 1.12 3.12 -4.47
CA SER A 203 0.90 3.63 -3.11
C SER A 203 -0.04 2.72 -2.31
N VAL A 204 -1.10 2.18 -2.93
CA VAL A 204 -2.00 1.19 -2.29
C VAL A 204 -1.22 -0.04 -1.84
N LEU A 205 -0.31 -0.55 -2.68
CA LEU A 205 0.55 -1.67 -2.33
C LEU A 205 1.47 -1.35 -1.15
N LEU A 206 2.18 -0.21 -1.22
CA LEU A 206 3.11 0.22 -0.17
C LEU A 206 2.39 0.46 1.17
N ILE A 207 1.21 1.08 1.14
CA ILE A 207 0.38 1.28 2.34
C ILE A 207 -0.07 -0.08 2.89
N GLY A 208 -0.49 -1.01 2.04
CA GLY A 208 -0.87 -2.36 2.44
C GLY A 208 0.26 -3.11 3.14
N ASP A 209 1.47 -3.06 2.58
CA ASP A 209 2.66 -3.66 3.20
C ASP A 209 3.07 -2.94 4.50
N ALA A 210 2.90 -1.62 4.58
CA ALA A 210 3.15 -0.86 5.79
C ALA A 210 2.15 -1.21 6.91
N LEU A 211 0.86 -1.34 6.60
CA LEU A 211 -0.18 -1.81 7.53
C LEU A 211 0.16 -3.20 8.07
N PHE A 212 0.50 -4.15 7.17
CA PHE A 212 0.96 -5.47 7.59
C PHE A 212 2.17 -5.39 8.50
N HIS A 213 3.20 -4.63 8.11
CA HIS A 213 4.44 -4.54 8.89
C HIS A 213 4.19 -3.96 10.29
N ALA A 214 3.38 -2.90 10.40
CA ALA A 214 3.02 -2.30 11.68
C ALA A 214 2.25 -3.29 12.58
N LEU A 215 1.25 -3.99 12.03
CA LEU A 215 0.48 -5.00 12.74
C LEU A 215 1.34 -6.20 13.16
N TRP A 216 2.25 -6.65 12.31
CA TRP A 216 3.19 -7.71 12.64
C TRP A 216 4.12 -7.30 13.79
N ARG A 217 4.71 -6.11 13.72
CA ARG A 217 5.56 -5.62 14.81
C ARG A 217 4.80 -5.48 16.13
N ALA A 218 3.55 -5.02 16.06
CA ALA A 218 2.69 -4.87 17.22
C ALA A 218 2.23 -6.21 17.81
N SER A 219 2.17 -7.30 17.01
CA SER A 219 1.81 -8.63 17.49
C SER A 219 2.89 -9.31 18.31
N GLY A 220 4.15 -8.87 18.19
CA GLY A 220 5.30 -9.53 18.79
C GLY A 220 5.68 -10.88 18.16
N ALA A 221 4.92 -11.36 17.18
CA ALA A 221 5.17 -12.66 16.54
C ALA A 221 6.47 -12.63 15.71
N THR A 222 7.17 -13.74 15.70
CA THR A 222 8.37 -13.96 14.88
C THR A 222 7.98 -14.35 13.45
N ALA A 223 8.90 -14.21 12.50
CA ALA A 223 8.69 -14.69 11.13
C ALA A 223 8.48 -16.24 11.10
N ALA A 224 9.12 -16.97 12.00
CA ALA A 224 8.96 -18.42 12.10
C ALA A 224 7.55 -18.84 12.55
N GLU A 225 6.88 -18.03 13.38
CA GLU A 225 5.50 -18.26 13.80
C GLU A 225 4.48 -17.91 12.72
N LEU A 226 4.82 -17.01 11.81
CA LEU A 226 3.98 -16.69 10.66
C LEU A 226 4.12 -17.72 9.54
N TRP A 227 5.30 -18.32 9.38
CA TRP A 227 5.66 -19.21 8.28
C TRP A 227 4.65 -20.35 8.01
N PRO A 228 4.10 -21.05 9.03
CA PRO A 228 3.14 -22.15 8.80
C PRO A 228 1.84 -21.74 8.11
N ARG A 229 1.57 -20.43 7.96
CA ARG A 229 0.39 -19.91 7.25
C ARG A 229 0.64 -19.64 5.76
N HIS A 230 1.88 -19.87 5.26
CA HIS A 230 2.12 -19.83 3.82
C HIS A 230 1.44 -21.02 3.13
N ALA A 231 1.05 -20.80 1.86
CA ALA A 231 0.47 -21.84 1.04
C ALA A 231 1.40 -23.07 0.96
N ASN A 232 0.81 -24.26 0.99
CA ASN A 232 1.50 -25.54 0.95
C ASN A 232 0.85 -26.57 0.02
N LEU A 233 -0.05 -26.07 -0.85
CA LEU A 233 -0.76 -26.86 -1.86
C LEU A 233 -0.31 -26.50 -3.30
N GLU A 234 0.84 -25.86 -3.44
CA GLU A 234 1.44 -25.50 -4.73
C GLU A 234 2.28 -26.65 -5.30
#